data_6c198eb9e811174bb1e01eeefe8cf4fb
#
_entry.id   6c198eb9e811174bb1e01eeefe8cf4fb
#
_cell.length_a   1.000
_cell.length_b   1.000
_cell.length_c   1.000
_cell.angle_alpha   90.00
_cell.angle_beta   90.00
_cell.angle_gamma   90.00
#
_symmetry.space_group_name_H-M   'P 1'
#
loop_
_entity.id
_entity.type
_entity.pdbx_description
1 polymer ?
#
loop_
_entity_poly.entity_id
_entity_poly.type
_entity_poly.pdbx_seq_one_letter_code
_entity_poly.pdbx_strand_id
1 'polypeptide(L)'
;IALSFHREILSLAPTRLMVMPKVRLALAQTNPVVGDIGANTDLAFEAVKTAVENGANLVLFGEMAITGYPIEDLAARESFIVAAETAVTDLAARLYQAGFGEIAVVIGHPALAPKRESHGWAIAQNCASVLLGGKISGSYAKHHLPNYSVFDEYRIFVPGNDLLSFEFQGLKFSILICEDIWQSGGPVAQLAESKTDVVLVLNGSPFEIDKDDKRQKLVRDLATSNSATVAYVNLVGGQDDLVFDGDSLLVDSTGKLIGRAKQFESDLIFFDLESKDEVAMIGDPRITKNDDREQVWNALVLGLRDYVNKNGFKSVVLGLSGGIDSAVCASIAADAIGADRVFGVSMPSRYSSDHSRSDADDSAERIGLHFRTEPIESMVSAFESQLGLDGVAAENLQARMRGVILMGLSNAEGHLTLTTGNKTELAVGYSTIYGDSVGGFAPIKDVEKTLVWELAKWRNEFAVAHGQTPPIPENSISKPPSAELRPDQTDQDSLPEYELLDELLDNYVEKRLGREQIIGLGFDAAVVDRIIGLVDRAEWKRRQGAIGPKITGMAFGRDRRLPITNRAH
;
A
#
# COMPACT_ATOMS: atom_id res chain seq x y z
N ILE A 1 2.72 -10.38 95.08
CA ILE A 1 2.13 -11.11 93.93
C ILE A 1 2.18 -10.13 92.74
N ALA A 2 3.22 -10.30 91.90
CA ALA A 2 3.41 -9.51 90.71
C ALA A 2 3.11 -10.40 89.48
N LEU A 3 2.14 -10.04 88.67
CA LEU A 3 1.86 -10.67 87.40
C LEU A 3 2.65 -9.95 86.29
N SER A 4 3.56 -10.69 85.69
CA SER A 4 4.31 -10.25 84.53
C SER A 4 3.50 -10.51 83.25
N PHE A 5 3.22 -9.46 82.47
CA PHE A 5 2.71 -9.58 81.11
C PHE A 5 3.86 -9.63 80.16
N HIS A 6 4.02 -10.77 79.49
CA HIS A 6 4.84 -10.90 78.30
C HIS A 6 4.08 -10.31 77.08
N ARG A 7 4.59 -9.24 76.52
CA ARG A 7 4.20 -8.75 75.18
C ARG A 7 5.02 -9.51 74.15
N GLU A 8 4.38 -10.39 73.41
CA GLU A 8 4.92 -10.88 72.13
C GLU A 8 4.85 -9.78 71.10
N ILE A 9 6.00 -9.29 70.62
CA ILE A 9 6.13 -8.42 69.48
C ILE A 9 6.10 -9.30 68.25
N LEU A 10 4.95 -9.40 67.57
CA LEU A 10 4.86 -9.93 66.21
C LEU A 10 5.64 -8.99 65.27
N SER A 11 6.80 -9.42 64.84
CA SER A 11 7.59 -8.84 63.76
C SER A 11 6.82 -9.04 62.46
N LEU A 12 6.13 -8.00 62.00
CA LEU A 12 5.63 -7.90 60.65
C LEU A 12 6.85 -7.71 59.73
N ALA A 13 7.20 -8.78 59.01
CA ALA A 13 8.13 -8.71 57.90
C ALA A 13 7.62 -7.64 56.90
N PRO A 14 8.45 -6.76 56.37
CA PRO A 14 8.00 -5.78 55.40
C PRO A 14 7.50 -6.53 54.17
N THR A 15 6.20 -6.37 53.87
CA THR A 15 5.60 -6.77 52.61
C THR A 15 6.37 -6.01 51.52
N ARG A 16 7.23 -6.72 50.81
CA ARG A 16 7.88 -6.21 49.62
C ARG A 16 6.74 -5.81 48.67
N LEU A 17 6.50 -4.51 48.52
CA LEU A 17 5.72 -4.01 47.40
C LEU A 17 6.35 -4.62 46.15
N MET A 18 5.69 -5.57 45.52
CA MET A 18 6.03 -6.04 44.19
C MET A 18 5.86 -4.82 43.29
N VAL A 19 6.99 -4.21 42.89
CA VAL A 19 6.99 -3.22 41.81
C VAL A 19 6.47 -3.97 40.57
N MET A 20 5.26 -3.63 40.12
CA MET A 20 4.69 -4.22 38.91
C MET A 20 5.64 -3.94 37.75
N PRO A 21 5.93 -4.94 36.92
CA PRO A 21 6.82 -4.76 35.77
C PRO A 21 6.21 -3.76 34.81
N LYS A 22 6.99 -2.76 34.38
CA LYS A 22 6.56 -1.75 33.43
C LYS A 22 7.35 -1.86 32.12
N VAL A 23 6.64 -2.17 31.03
CA VAL A 23 7.19 -2.12 29.68
C VAL A 23 6.57 -0.93 28.95
N ARG A 24 7.41 0.00 28.48
CA ARG A 24 7.00 0.99 27.48
C ARG A 24 7.34 0.46 26.12
N LEU A 25 6.32 0.04 25.40
CA LEU A 25 6.40 -0.47 24.03
C LEU A 25 6.28 0.69 23.03
N ALA A 26 7.21 0.80 22.11
CA ALA A 26 7.11 1.67 20.93
C ALA A 26 6.77 0.83 19.70
N LEU A 27 5.75 1.24 18.93
CA LEU A 27 5.44 0.70 17.62
C LEU A 27 6.04 1.62 16.55
N ALA A 28 7.03 1.11 15.81
CA ALA A 28 7.76 1.86 14.79
C ALA A 28 7.20 1.55 13.40
N GLN A 29 6.27 2.38 12.93
CA GLN A 29 5.69 2.35 11.60
C GLN A 29 6.59 3.08 10.63
N THR A 30 7.40 2.34 9.87
CA THR A 30 8.46 2.87 9.01
C THR A 30 8.19 2.65 7.53
N ASN A 31 8.82 3.48 6.68
CA ASN A 31 8.78 3.38 5.21
C ASN A 31 10.18 2.99 4.67
N PRO A 32 10.55 1.71 4.70
CA PRO A 32 11.81 1.25 4.17
C PRO A 32 11.82 1.26 2.63
N VAL A 33 13.01 1.39 2.05
CA VAL A 33 13.24 1.26 0.61
C VAL A 33 13.72 -0.15 0.31
N VAL A 34 13.08 -0.85 -0.61
CA VAL A 34 13.50 -2.23 -0.97
C VAL A 34 14.92 -2.24 -1.50
N GLY A 35 15.77 -3.05 -0.85
CA GLY A 35 17.16 -3.25 -1.22
C GLY A 35 18.15 -2.24 -0.63
N ASP A 36 17.71 -1.13 -0.06
CA ASP A 36 18.58 -0.16 0.62
C ASP A 36 18.80 -0.54 2.09
N ILE A 37 19.50 -1.67 2.29
CA ILE A 37 19.77 -2.24 3.62
C ILE A 37 20.45 -1.22 4.55
N GLY A 38 21.40 -0.42 4.02
CA GLY A 38 22.12 0.56 4.80
C GLY A 38 21.21 1.65 5.35
N ALA A 39 20.47 2.33 4.48
CA ALA A 39 19.56 3.40 4.89
C ALA A 39 18.42 2.88 5.79
N ASN A 40 17.88 1.69 5.52
CA ASN A 40 16.86 1.08 6.36
C ASN A 40 17.39 0.74 7.77
N THR A 41 18.65 0.29 7.88
CA THR A 41 19.31 0.04 9.16
C THR A 41 19.51 1.34 9.95
N ASP A 42 19.89 2.43 9.27
CA ASP A 42 20.00 3.76 9.88
C ASP A 42 18.64 4.29 10.33
N LEU A 43 17.59 4.11 9.51
CA LEU A 43 16.21 4.43 9.86
C LEU A 43 15.77 3.68 11.13
N ALA A 44 16.07 2.39 11.23
CA ALA A 44 15.78 1.59 12.40
C ALA A 44 16.54 2.07 13.65
N PHE A 45 17.82 2.40 13.51
CA PHE A 45 18.63 2.93 14.61
C PHE A 45 18.09 4.27 15.14
N GLU A 46 17.76 5.21 14.26
CA GLU A 46 17.21 6.52 14.66
C GLU A 46 15.81 6.38 15.28
N ALA A 47 14.97 5.45 14.79
CA ALA A 47 13.68 5.15 15.40
C ALA A 47 13.83 4.59 16.83
N VAL A 48 14.78 3.67 17.06
CA VAL A 48 15.09 3.16 18.42
C VAL A 48 15.60 4.28 19.31
N LYS A 49 16.52 5.12 18.85
CA LYS A 49 17.03 6.26 19.60
C LYS A 49 15.89 7.19 20.01
N THR A 50 15.03 7.58 19.08
CA THR A 50 13.85 8.41 19.38
C THR A 50 12.91 7.72 20.38
N ALA A 51 12.72 6.40 20.26
CA ALA A 51 11.91 5.63 21.19
C ALA A 51 12.48 5.66 22.61
N VAL A 52 13.80 5.50 22.75
CA VAL A 52 14.51 5.56 24.06
C VAL A 52 14.41 6.96 24.67
N GLU A 53 14.55 8.02 23.89
CA GLU A 53 14.37 9.41 24.35
C GLU A 53 12.95 9.65 24.91
N ASN A 54 11.96 8.90 24.44
CA ASN A 54 10.59 8.88 24.95
C ASN A 54 10.33 7.80 26.03
N GLY A 55 11.40 7.19 26.53
CA GLY A 55 11.36 6.23 27.64
C GLY A 55 10.95 4.82 27.27
N ALA A 56 10.91 4.46 25.99
CA ALA A 56 10.63 3.09 25.57
C ALA A 56 11.78 2.14 25.94
N ASN A 57 11.42 0.92 26.31
CA ASN A 57 12.37 -0.16 26.59
C ASN A 57 12.11 -1.40 25.71
N LEU A 58 11.02 -1.41 24.92
CA LEU A 58 10.79 -2.37 23.84
C LEU A 58 10.35 -1.62 22.58
N VAL A 59 10.96 -1.94 21.43
CA VAL A 59 10.60 -1.34 20.14
C VAL A 59 10.26 -2.45 19.15
N LEU A 60 9.09 -2.34 18.52
CA LEU A 60 8.61 -3.29 17.53
C LEU A 60 8.56 -2.63 16.15
N PHE A 61 9.21 -3.25 15.17
CA PHE A 61 9.19 -2.85 13.76
C PHE A 61 8.28 -3.76 12.92
N GLY A 62 8.01 -3.34 11.69
CA GLY A 62 7.25 -4.12 10.71
C GLY A 62 8.04 -5.30 10.12
N GLU A 63 7.36 -6.11 9.34
CA GLU A 63 7.90 -7.20 8.53
C GLU A 63 8.93 -6.66 7.54
N MET A 64 10.08 -7.34 7.38
CA MET A 64 11.15 -6.96 6.44
C MET A 64 11.65 -5.49 6.58
N ALA A 65 11.60 -4.91 7.77
CA ALA A 65 11.99 -3.52 7.99
C ALA A 65 13.45 -3.21 7.55
N ILE A 66 14.34 -4.20 7.56
CA ILE A 66 15.75 -4.06 7.14
C ILE A 66 15.90 -4.02 5.62
N THR A 67 15.07 -4.74 4.88
CA THR A 67 15.22 -4.88 3.42
C THR A 67 14.14 -4.18 2.63
N GLY A 68 13.04 -3.73 3.28
CA GLY A 68 11.79 -3.39 2.61
C GLY A 68 11.04 -4.65 2.14
N TYR A 69 9.76 -4.51 1.77
CA TYR A 69 8.88 -5.59 1.33
C TYR A 69 8.02 -5.14 0.13
N PRO A 70 7.76 -6.02 -0.86
CA PRO A 70 8.30 -7.37 -1.04
C PRO A 70 9.71 -7.37 -1.68
N ILE A 71 10.56 -8.31 -1.29
CA ILE A 71 11.94 -8.42 -1.83
C ILE A 71 12.03 -9.25 -3.11
N GLU A 72 10.96 -9.91 -3.52
CA GLU A 72 10.85 -10.69 -4.75
C GLU A 72 12.08 -11.59 -5.01
N ASP A 73 12.61 -11.64 -6.23
CA ASP A 73 13.76 -12.46 -6.61
C ASP A 73 15.09 -12.04 -5.96
N LEU A 74 15.13 -10.93 -5.21
CA LEU A 74 16.27 -10.63 -4.34
C LEU A 74 16.44 -11.71 -3.25
N ALA A 75 15.36 -12.37 -2.83
CA ALA A 75 15.38 -13.49 -1.89
C ALA A 75 16.18 -14.70 -2.40
N ALA A 76 16.35 -14.87 -3.70
CA ALA A 76 17.15 -15.94 -4.29
C ALA A 76 18.67 -15.63 -4.34
N ARG A 77 19.07 -14.41 -3.95
CA ARG A 77 20.48 -13.99 -3.94
C ARG A 77 21.08 -14.18 -2.55
N GLU A 78 21.89 -15.22 -2.36
CA GLU A 78 22.54 -15.52 -1.07
C GLU A 78 23.28 -14.30 -0.51
N SER A 79 24.01 -13.55 -1.35
CA SER A 79 24.73 -12.34 -0.93
C SER A 79 23.82 -11.25 -0.38
N PHE A 80 22.61 -11.10 -0.90
CA PHE A 80 21.62 -10.14 -0.41
C PHE A 80 21.09 -10.56 0.98
N ILE A 81 20.80 -11.84 1.17
CA ILE A 81 20.34 -12.37 2.45
C ILE A 81 21.43 -12.25 3.51
N VAL A 82 22.68 -12.64 3.19
CA VAL A 82 23.83 -12.49 4.10
C VAL A 82 24.07 -11.03 4.48
N ALA A 83 23.90 -10.10 3.54
CA ALA A 83 24.01 -8.67 3.85
C ALA A 83 22.94 -8.19 4.84
N ALA A 84 21.69 -8.69 4.70
CA ALA A 84 20.61 -8.38 5.64
C ALA A 84 20.87 -8.97 7.04
N GLU A 85 21.32 -10.22 7.15
CA GLU A 85 21.69 -10.84 8.44
C GLU A 85 22.84 -10.09 9.12
N THR A 86 23.85 -9.68 8.32
CA THR A 86 24.97 -8.89 8.81
C THR A 86 24.48 -7.55 9.36
N ALA A 87 23.62 -6.84 8.62
CA ALA A 87 23.06 -5.58 9.04
C ALA A 87 22.27 -5.66 10.37
N VAL A 88 21.52 -6.74 10.58
CA VAL A 88 20.82 -6.99 11.87
C VAL A 88 21.80 -7.20 13.01
N THR A 89 22.89 -7.95 12.76
CA THR A 89 23.93 -8.21 13.76
C THR A 89 24.67 -6.89 14.10
N ASP A 90 25.01 -6.11 13.08
CA ASP A 90 25.67 -4.81 13.24
C ASP A 90 24.76 -3.80 13.95
N LEU A 91 23.45 -3.79 13.65
CA LEU A 91 22.47 -2.96 14.34
C LEU A 91 22.45 -3.29 15.85
N ALA A 92 22.43 -4.58 16.22
CA ALA A 92 22.45 -4.99 17.62
C ALA A 92 23.71 -4.49 18.33
N ALA A 93 24.88 -4.65 17.71
CA ALA A 93 26.15 -4.17 18.25
C ALA A 93 26.18 -2.63 18.36
N ARG A 94 25.70 -1.92 17.34
CA ARG A 94 25.61 -0.45 17.30
C ARG A 94 24.68 0.11 18.39
N LEU A 95 23.54 -0.52 18.63
CA LEU A 95 22.62 -0.16 19.71
C LEU A 95 23.27 -0.33 21.09
N TYR A 96 24.01 -1.42 21.30
CA TYR A 96 24.74 -1.64 22.55
C TYR A 96 25.82 -0.58 22.76
N GLN A 97 26.60 -0.25 21.73
CA GLN A 97 27.66 0.78 21.78
C GLN A 97 27.08 2.18 22.06
N ALA A 98 25.84 2.44 21.60
CA ALA A 98 25.14 3.69 21.87
C ALA A 98 24.53 3.77 23.29
N GLY A 99 24.68 2.71 24.11
CA GLY A 99 24.14 2.65 25.47
C GLY A 99 22.72 2.12 25.55
N PHE A 100 22.16 1.57 24.47
CA PHE A 100 20.80 1.04 24.39
C PHE A 100 20.74 -0.49 24.59
N GLY A 101 21.76 -1.08 25.22
CA GLY A 101 21.88 -2.54 25.39
C GLY A 101 20.75 -3.20 26.19
N GLU A 102 20.08 -2.46 27.08
CA GLU A 102 18.95 -2.95 27.89
C GLU A 102 17.60 -2.83 27.16
N ILE A 103 17.56 -2.25 25.96
CA ILE A 103 16.36 -2.08 25.15
C ILE A 103 16.16 -3.33 24.30
N ALA A 104 14.98 -3.95 24.38
CA ALA A 104 14.61 -5.02 23.48
C ALA A 104 14.10 -4.45 22.15
N VAL A 105 14.64 -4.90 21.03
CA VAL A 105 14.19 -4.49 19.69
C VAL A 105 13.76 -5.72 18.91
N VAL A 106 12.54 -5.72 18.37
CA VAL A 106 12.02 -6.78 17.51
C VAL A 106 11.89 -6.24 16.10
N ILE A 107 12.63 -6.83 15.15
CA ILE A 107 12.77 -6.31 13.80
C ILE A 107 12.68 -7.39 12.73
N GLY A 108 11.94 -7.10 11.64
CA GLY A 108 11.75 -7.99 10.50
C GLY A 108 12.89 -7.91 9.48
N HIS A 109 13.36 -9.09 9.01
CA HIS A 109 14.41 -9.21 8.00
C HIS A 109 14.40 -10.62 7.37
N PRO A 110 14.99 -10.83 6.18
CA PRO A 110 15.24 -12.17 5.67
C PRO A 110 16.49 -12.78 6.30
N ALA A 111 16.49 -14.11 6.44
CA ALA A 111 17.65 -14.90 6.87
C ALA A 111 17.83 -16.14 5.98
N LEU A 112 19.03 -16.73 5.95
CA LEU A 112 19.26 -17.97 5.21
C LEU A 112 18.49 -19.13 5.89
N ALA A 113 17.75 -19.87 5.08
CA ALA A 113 17.09 -21.10 5.53
C ALA A 113 18.11 -22.21 5.80
N PRO A 114 17.81 -23.15 6.73
CA PRO A 114 18.60 -24.36 6.85
C PRO A 114 18.70 -25.10 5.51
N LYS A 115 19.91 -25.44 5.06
CA LYS A 115 20.15 -26.03 3.72
C LYS A 115 19.27 -27.24 3.40
N ARG A 116 18.93 -28.05 4.39
CA ARG A 116 18.06 -29.23 4.24
C ARG A 116 16.58 -28.90 3.97
N GLU A 117 16.17 -27.65 4.19
CA GLU A 117 14.79 -27.20 4.08
C GLU A 117 14.55 -26.35 2.83
N SER A 118 15.63 -25.96 2.14
CA SER A 118 15.54 -25.20 0.88
C SER A 118 14.82 -26.02 -0.20
N HIS A 119 13.96 -25.36 -0.97
CA HIS A 119 13.25 -25.96 -2.11
C HIS A 119 13.24 -25.02 -3.31
N GLY A 120 13.42 -25.57 -4.50
CA GLY A 120 13.46 -24.76 -5.74
C GLY A 120 14.46 -23.61 -5.64
N TRP A 121 13.97 -22.39 -5.74
CA TRP A 121 14.73 -21.14 -5.59
C TRP A 121 14.70 -20.58 -4.16
N ALA A 122 13.86 -21.13 -3.28
CA ALA A 122 13.70 -20.65 -1.91
C ALA A 122 14.91 -21.09 -1.05
N ILE A 123 15.75 -20.13 -0.71
CA ILE A 123 16.93 -20.27 0.14
C ILE A 123 16.86 -19.43 1.40
N ALA A 124 15.83 -18.60 1.54
CA ALA A 124 15.64 -17.65 2.63
C ALA A 124 14.40 -17.97 3.46
N GLN A 125 14.36 -17.44 4.67
CA GLN A 125 13.19 -17.37 5.54
C GLN A 125 12.83 -15.88 5.78
N ASN A 126 11.55 -15.61 5.93
CA ASN A 126 11.04 -14.33 6.42
C ASN A 126 11.09 -14.35 7.94
N CYS A 127 11.98 -13.59 8.54
CA CYS A 127 12.30 -13.69 9.97
C CYS A 127 12.00 -12.38 10.73
N ALA A 128 11.79 -12.55 12.04
CA ALA A 128 11.81 -11.48 13.03
C ALA A 128 12.80 -11.83 14.14
N SER A 129 13.76 -10.96 14.40
CA SER A 129 14.80 -11.16 15.42
C SER A 129 14.61 -10.24 16.62
N VAL A 130 14.90 -10.77 17.81
CA VAL A 130 14.95 -10.03 19.07
C VAL A 130 16.39 -9.63 19.33
N LEU A 131 16.67 -8.32 19.33
CA LEU A 131 17.97 -7.75 19.65
C LEU A 131 17.98 -7.30 21.11
N LEU A 132 18.93 -7.79 21.90
CA LEU A 132 19.09 -7.43 23.31
C LEU A 132 20.55 -7.69 23.74
N GLY A 133 21.12 -6.81 24.52
CA GLY A 133 22.49 -6.97 25.02
C GLY A 133 23.56 -6.95 23.92
N GLY A 134 23.33 -6.25 22.81
CA GLY A 134 24.26 -6.16 21.70
C GLY A 134 24.30 -7.38 20.77
N LYS A 135 23.34 -8.26 20.84
CA LYS A 135 23.27 -9.50 20.04
C LYS A 135 21.84 -9.90 19.68
N ILE A 136 21.70 -10.78 18.74
CA ILE A 136 20.43 -11.47 18.46
C ILE A 136 20.24 -12.51 19.57
N SER A 137 19.16 -12.37 20.36
CA SER A 137 18.81 -13.28 21.44
C SER A 137 17.80 -14.37 21.05
N GLY A 138 17.13 -14.21 19.93
CA GLY A 138 16.21 -15.19 19.33
C GLY A 138 15.71 -14.74 17.98
N SER A 139 15.32 -15.66 17.12
CA SER A 139 14.74 -15.39 15.81
C SER A 139 13.54 -16.28 15.55
N TYR A 140 12.48 -15.71 15.02
CA TYR A 140 11.27 -16.38 14.55
C TYR A 140 11.25 -16.38 13.03
N ALA A 141 10.88 -17.49 12.41
CA ALA A 141 10.66 -17.57 10.98
C ALA A 141 9.16 -17.75 10.69
N LYS A 142 8.62 -16.94 9.80
CA LYS A 142 7.21 -16.97 9.35
C LYS A 142 6.80 -18.36 8.92
N HIS A 143 5.64 -18.82 9.40
CA HIS A 143 5.13 -20.14 9.11
C HIS A 143 4.23 -20.16 7.89
N HIS A 144 3.19 -19.33 7.90
CA HIS A 144 2.23 -19.26 6.81
C HIS A 144 2.73 -18.29 5.74
N LEU A 145 3.07 -18.83 4.58
CA LEU A 145 3.57 -18.07 3.42
C LEU A 145 2.43 -17.86 2.42
N PRO A 146 1.90 -16.63 2.25
CA PRO A 146 0.79 -16.40 1.33
C PRO A 146 1.23 -16.62 -0.12
N ASN A 147 0.35 -17.30 -0.89
CA ASN A 147 0.56 -17.59 -2.31
C ASN A 147 -0.74 -17.37 -3.09
N TYR A 148 -1.34 -16.20 -2.90
CA TYR A 148 -2.58 -15.74 -3.52
C TYR A 148 -2.53 -14.23 -3.73
N SER A 149 -3.40 -13.69 -4.61
CA SER A 149 -3.43 -12.27 -4.95
C SER A 149 -2.04 -11.79 -5.38
N VAL A 150 -1.50 -10.75 -4.74
CA VAL A 150 -0.18 -10.18 -5.02
C VAL A 150 0.98 -10.95 -4.38
N PHE A 151 0.68 -11.89 -3.50
CA PHE A 151 1.69 -12.63 -2.75
C PHE A 151 2.16 -13.88 -3.49
N ASP A 152 3.47 -14.13 -3.43
CA ASP A 152 4.13 -15.29 -4.03
C ASP A 152 5.27 -15.80 -3.10
N GLU A 153 5.00 -15.78 -1.78
CA GLU A 153 6.04 -16.01 -0.77
C GLU A 153 6.54 -17.45 -0.73
N TYR A 154 5.67 -18.43 -1.01
CA TYR A 154 6.08 -19.84 -1.05
C TYR A 154 7.13 -20.13 -2.12
N ARG A 155 7.19 -19.30 -3.16
CA ARG A 155 8.21 -19.39 -4.22
C ARG A 155 9.59 -18.95 -3.75
N ILE A 156 9.67 -18.02 -2.79
CA ILE A 156 10.89 -17.32 -2.41
C ILE A 156 11.35 -17.59 -0.97
N PHE A 157 10.46 -18.07 -0.10
CA PHE A 157 10.76 -18.34 1.30
C PHE A 157 10.51 -19.80 1.69
N VAL A 158 11.23 -20.22 2.72
CA VAL A 158 11.04 -21.50 3.43
C VAL A 158 10.29 -21.24 4.73
N PRO A 159 9.18 -21.95 5.01
CA PRO A 159 8.41 -21.73 6.25
C PRO A 159 9.17 -22.12 7.50
N GLY A 160 8.95 -21.39 8.61
CA GLY A 160 9.34 -21.78 9.95
C GLY A 160 8.30 -22.69 10.60
N ASN A 161 8.64 -23.32 11.73
CA ASN A 161 7.74 -24.26 12.41
C ASN A 161 7.53 -23.97 13.90
N ASP A 162 8.42 -23.20 14.53
CA ASP A 162 8.46 -23.03 15.97
C ASP A 162 8.04 -21.64 16.39
N LEU A 163 7.14 -21.52 17.36
CA LEU A 163 6.79 -20.25 17.98
C LEU A 163 7.98 -19.75 18.83
N LEU A 164 8.40 -18.50 18.60
CA LEU A 164 9.34 -17.84 19.48
C LEU A 164 8.60 -17.09 20.59
N SER A 165 8.90 -17.44 21.84
CA SER A 165 8.48 -16.66 23.01
C SER A 165 9.70 -16.25 23.82
N PHE A 166 9.66 -15.07 24.45
CA PHE A 166 10.70 -14.57 25.33
C PHE A 166 10.10 -13.79 26.51
N GLU A 167 10.82 -13.74 27.62
CA GLU A 167 10.45 -12.94 28.79
C GLU A 167 11.25 -11.64 28.81
N PHE A 168 10.55 -10.53 29.05
CA PHE A 168 11.17 -9.22 29.20
C PHE A 168 10.41 -8.40 30.24
N GLN A 169 11.12 -7.86 31.24
CA GLN A 169 10.55 -7.05 32.34
C GLN A 169 9.34 -7.71 33.04
N GLY A 170 9.35 -9.05 33.13
CA GLY A 170 8.29 -9.83 33.81
C GLY A 170 7.02 -10.09 33.01
N LEU A 171 6.99 -9.72 31.73
CA LEU A 171 5.95 -10.09 30.76
C LEU A 171 6.50 -11.09 29.75
N LYS A 172 5.64 -12.00 29.28
CA LYS A 172 5.94 -12.98 28.25
C LYS A 172 5.41 -12.53 26.91
N PHE A 173 6.32 -12.40 25.95
CA PHE A 173 6.05 -11.99 24.57
C PHE A 173 6.16 -13.18 23.62
N SER A 174 5.29 -13.22 22.61
CA SER A 174 5.43 -14.14 21.46
C SER A 174 5.37 -13.37 20.15
N ILE A 175 6.08 -13.85 19.14
CA ILE A 175 6.22 -13.18 17.84
C ILE A 175 5.46 -13.94 16.77
N LEU A 176 4.71 -13.20 15.93
CA LEU A 176 4.08 -13.67 14.69
C LEU A 176 4.37 -12.70 13.56
N ILE A 177 4.32 -13.19 12.32
CA ILE A 177 4.53 -12.35 11.12
C ILE A 177 3.31 -12.46 10.20
N CYS A 178 2.62 -11.35 10.00
CA CYS A 178 1.61 -11.07 8.98
C CYS A 178 0.62 -12.22 8.75
N GLU A 179 0.83 -13.05 7.72
CA GLU A 179 -0.07 -14.15 7.33
C GLU A 179 -0.31 -15.18 8.45
N ASP A 180 0.61 -15.28 9.41
CA ASP A 180 0.45 -16.20 10.54
C ASP A 180 -0.85 -15.98 11.32
N ILE A 181 -1.37 -14.75 11.37
CA ILE A 181 -2.62 -14.44 12.06
C ILE A 181 -3.87 -14.58 11.19
N TRP A 182 -3.73 -14.71 9.86
CA TRP A 182 -4.84 -14.88 8.92
C TRP A 182 -5.27 -16.34 8.76
N GLN A 183 -4.40 -17.28 9.11
CA GLN A 183 -4.65 -18.70 8.97
C GLN A 183 -4.68 -19.39 10.34
N SER A 184 -5.48 -20.44 10.44
CA SER A 184 -5.53 -21.29 11.65
C SER A 184 -4.41 -22.31 11.63
N GLY A 185 -3.98 -22.75 12.81
CA GLY A 185 -2.91 -23.74 12.97
C GLY A 185 -1.53 -23.10 13.13
N GLY A 186 -0.46 -23.90 12.97
CA GLY A 186 0.92 -23.42 13.12
C GLY A 186 1.18 -22.71 14.45
N PRO A 187 1.98 -21.63 14.45
CA PRO A 187 2.35 -20.89 15.66
C PRO A 187 1.16 -20.28 16.41
N VAL A 188 0.09 -19.89 15.72
CA VAL A 188 -1.13 -19.34 16.37
C VAL A 188 -1.76 -20.37 17.31
N ALA A 189 -1.79 -21.65 16.92
CA ALA A 189 -2.32 -22.70 17.78
C ALA A 189 -1.45 -22.93 19.04
N GLN A 190 -0.16 -22.60 18.98
CA GLN A 190 0.77 -22.73 20.11
C GLN A 190 0.65 -21.58 21.12
N LEU A 191 0.05 -20.43 20.75
CA LEU A 191 -0.11 -19.27 21.64
C LEU A 191 -0.88 -19.62 22.92
N ALA A 192 -1.98 -20.36 22.79
CA ALA A 192 -2.82 -20.74 23.93
C ALA A 192 -2.05 -21.58 24.96
N GLU A 193 -1.16 -22.46 24.51
CA GLU A 193 -0.32 -23.30 25.38
C GLU A 193 0.86 -22.51 25.96
N SER A 194 1.36 -21.51 25.22
CA SER A 194 2.51 -20.70 25.61
C SER A 194 2.24 -19.77 26.78
N LYS A 195 0.98 -19.49 27.13
CA LYS A 195 0.58 -18.50 28.15
C LYS A 195 1.22 -17.12 27.90
N THR A 196 1.15 -16.66 26.68
CA THR A 196 1.68 -15.36 26.23
C THR A 196 0.87 -14.24 26.86
N ASP A 197 1.54 -13.20 27.37
CA ASP A 197 0.90 -11.98 27.85
C ASP A 197 0.68 -10.98 26.70
N VAL A 198 1.65 -10.85 25.81
CA VAL A 198 1.64 -9.91 24.67
C VAL A 198 2.10 -10.60 23.39
N VAL A 199 1.28 -10.52 22.35
CA VAL A 199 1.63 -10.97 21.00
C VAL A 199 2.13 -9.79 20.18
N LEU A 200 3.34 -9.91 19.64
CA LEU A 200 3.96 -8.93 18.75
C LEU A 200 3.80 -9.41 17.31
N VAL A 201 3.09 -8.63 16.49
CA VAL A 201 2.79 -9.00 15.09
C VAL A 201 3.44 -8.00 14.15
N LEU A 202 4.42 -8.48 13.36
CA LEU A 202 5.12 -7.70 12.36
C LEU A 202 4.41 -7.86 11.01
N ASN A 203 4.13 -6.77 10.31
CA ASN A 203 3.36 -6.83 9.07
C ASN A 203 3.97 -5.98 7.95
N GLY A 204 3.80 -6.50 6.72
CA GLY A 204 3.88 -5.82 5.45
C GLY A 204 2.57 -6.06 4.69
N SER A 205 1.44 -5.71 5.31
CA SER A 205 0.10 -5.94 4.75
C SER A 205 -0.31 -4.75 3.88
N PRO A 206 -0.48 -4.93 2.53
CA PRO A 206 -0.83 -3.84 1.65
C PRO A 206 -2.27 -3.36 1.85
N PHE A 207 -2.49 -2.10 1.52
CA PHE A 207 -3.80 -1.45 1.52
C PHE A 207 -4.74 -2.10 0.50
N GLU A 208 -5.99 -2.24 0.87
CA GLU A 208 -7.16 -2.47 0.03
C GLU A 208 -8.33 -1.76 0.70
N ILE A 209 -9.32 -1.34 -0.06
CA ILE A 209 -10.57 -0.77 0.47
C ILE A 209 -11.18 -1.76 1.49
N ASP A 210 -11.62 -1.28 2.65
CA ASP A 210 -12.18 -2.05 3.79
C ASP A 210 -11.23 -3.05 4.48
N LYS A 211 -9.94 -3.03 4.16
CA LYS A 211 -9.00 -3.99 4.77
C LYS A 211 -8.60 -3.62 6.19
N ASP A 212 -8.61 -2.34 6.53
CA ASP A 212 -8.37 -1.84 7.89
C ASP A 212 -9.37 -2.41 8.89
N ASP A 213 -10.67 -2.46 8.57
CA ASP A 213 -11.72 -3.09 9.39
C ASP A 213 -11.49 -4.60 9.56
N LYS A 214 -11.10 -5.27 8.47
CA LYS A 214 -10.76 -6.71 8.51
C LYS A 214 -9.55 -6.98 9.41
N ARG A 215 -8.49 -6.14 9.32
CA ARG A 215 -7.30 -6.23 10.17
C ARG A 215 -7.66 -6.00 11.64
N GLN A 216 -8.38 -4.93 11.95
CA GLN A 216 -8.78 -4.62 13.32
C GLN A 216 -9.62 -5.76 13.92
N LYS A 217 -10.54 -6.34 13.14
CA LYS A 217 -11.32 -7.51 13.57
C LYS A 217 -10.42 -8.70 13.85
N LEU A 218 -9.48 -9.01 12.94
CA LEU A 218 -8.56 -10.13 13.07
C LEU A 218 -7.69 -10.01 14.33
N VAL A 219 -7.13 -8.82 14.58
CA VAL A 219 -6.31 -8.54 15.78
C VAL A 219 -7.14 -8.66 17.06
N ARG A 220 -8.40 -8.19 17.04
CA ARG A 220 -9.34 -8.35 18.15
C ARG A 220 -9.65 -9.82 18.44
N ASP A 221 -9.93 -10.60 17.40
CA ASP A 221 -10.24 -12.03 17.52
C ASP A 221 -9.02 -12.78 18.07
N LEU A 222 -7.81 -12.45 17.63
CA LEU A 222 -6.56 -13.02 18.15
C LEU A 222 -6.37 -12.69 19.65
N ALA A 223 -6.58 -11.43 20.04
CA ALA A 223 -6.43 -10.97 21.41
C ALA A 223 -7.39 -11.70 22.37
N THR A 224 -8.68 -11.74 22.02
CA THR A 224 -9.72 -12.37 22.84
C THR A 224 -9.57 -13.88 22.94
N SER A 225 -9.24 -14.55 21.84
CA SER A 225 -9.08 -16.01 21.79
C SER A 225 -7.91 -16.49 22.66
N ASN A 226 -6.86 -15.69 22.79
CA ASN A 226 -5.65 -16.03 23.56
C ASN A 226 -5.58 -15.35 24.92
N SER A 227 -6.55 -14.47 25.26
CA SER A 227 -6.52 -13.63 26.47
C SER A 227 -5.18 -12.88 26.61
N ALA A 228 -4.68 -12.33 25.51
CA ALA A 228 -3.40 -11.64 25.41
C ALA A 228 -3.56 -10.27 24.73
N THR A 229 -2.78 -9.30 25.13
CA THR A 229 -2.66 -8.03 24.38
C THR A 229 -1.97 -8.29 23.04
N VAL A 230 -2.43 -7.65 21.96
CA VAL A 230 -1.83 -7.78 20.63
C VAL A 230 -1.34 -6.42 20.15
N ALA A 231 -0.05 -6.34 19.87
CA ALA A 231 0.61 -5.19 19.25
C ALA A 231 0.86 -5.52 17.77
N TYR A 232 0.20 -4.80 16.88
CA TYR A 232 0.25 -4.98 15.44
C TYR A 232 0.98 -3.81 14.80
N VAL A 233 2.14 -4.04 14.19
CA VAL A 233 2.88 -3.02 13.43
C VAL A 233 2.84 -3.35 11.96
N ASN A 234 2.44 -2.36 11.15
CA ASN A 234 2.47 -2.47 9.70
C ASN A 234 3.50 -1.52 9.09
N LEU A 235 4.02 -1.86 7.92
CA LEU A 235 4.79 -0.93 7.10
C LEU A 235 3.90 0.21 6.60
N VAL A 236 4.52 1.31 6.22
CA VAL A 236 3.90 2.40 5.47
C VAL A 236 4.74 2.72 4.23
N GLY A 237 4.10 3.15 3.15
CA GLY A 237 4.79 3.57 1.93
C GLY A 237 4.30 2.89 0.67
N GLY A 238 4.71 3.41 -0.49
CA GLY A 238 4.48 2.82 -1.80
C GLY A 238 5.67 1.95 -2.23
N GLN A 239 5.38 0.80 -2.82
CA GLN A 239 6.36 -0.09 -3.42
C GLN A 239 5.77 -0.74 -4.68
N ASP A 240 6.23 -0.29 -5.85
CA ASP A 240 5.71 -0.69 -7.15
C ASP A 240 4.18 -0.46 -7.24
N ASP A 241 3.40 -1.51 -7.36
CA ASP A 241 1.93 -1.48 -7.37
C ASP A 241 1.29 -1.62 -5.97
N LEU A 242 2.08 -1.82 -4.93
CA LEU A 242 1.59 -1.95 -3.56
C LEU A 242 1.69 -0.64 -2.79
N VAL A 243 0.71 -0.40 -1.95
CA VAL A 243 0.72 0.69 -0.97
C VAL A 243 0.50 0.07 0.41
N PHE A 244 1.36 0.41 1.35
CA PHE A 244 1.21 0.05 2.77
C PHE A 244 0.70 1.28 3.51
N ASP A 245 -0.44 1.14 4.15
CA ASP A 245 -1.15 2.23 4.79
C ASP A 245 -0.72 2.50 6.23
N GLY A 246 0.18 1.67 6.77
CA GLY A 246 0.53 1.75 8.18
C GLY A 246 -0.64 1.28 9.05
N ASP A 247 -1.29 2.21 9.74
CA ASP A 247 -2.43 1.91 10.61
C ASP A 247 -2.09 0.87 11.70
N SER A 248 -0.86 0.93 12.22
CA SER A 248 -0.41 0.08 13.32
C SER A 248 -1.28 0.31 14.55
N LEU A 249 -1.59 -0.75 15.30
CA LEU A 249 -2.56 -0.65 16.40
C LEU A 249 -2.21 -1.59 17.57
N LEU A 250 -2.79 -1.29 18.73
CA LEU A 250 -2.73 -2.15 19.89
C LEU A 250 -4.14 -2.42 20.43
N VAL A 251 -4.42 -3.70 20.64
CA VAL A 251 -5.70 -4.19 21.22
C VAL A 251 -5.38 -4.94 22.49
N ASP A 252 -6.12 -4.66 23.58
CA ASP A 252 -5.94 -5.36 24.86
C ASP A 252 -6.53 -6.79 24.84
N SER A 253 -6.28 -7.54 25.91
CA SER A 253 -6.73 -8.93 26.08
C SER A 253 -8.26 -9.11 26.03
N THR A 254 -9.04 -8.02 26.18
CA THR A 254 -10.51 -8.01 26.09
C THR A 254 -11.02 -7.72 24.67
N GLY A 255 -10.12 -7.40 23.74
CA GLY A 255 -10.46 -7.02 22.37
C GLY A 255 -10.75 -5.53 22.19
N LYS A 256 -10.46 -4.69 23.18
CA LYS A 256 -10.62 -3.24 23.08
C LYS A 256 -9.43 -2.62 22.35
N LEU A 257 -9.70 -1.79 21.34
CA LEU A 257 -8.69 -0.95 20.71
C LEU A 257 -8.21 0.11 21.71
N ILE A 258 -6.92 0.12 22.00
CA ILE A 258 -6.28 1.06 22.93
C ILE A 258 -5.76 2.29 22.17
N GLY A 259 -5.28 2.11 20.96
CA GLY A 259 -4.83 3.19 20.10
C GLY A 259 -4.29 2.70 18.77
N ARG A 260 -4.14 3.64 17.84
CA ARG A 260 -3.62 3.38 16.49
C ARG A 260 -2.67 4.47 16.02
N ALA A 261 -1.77 4.12 15.11
CA ALA A 261 -0.90 5.03 14.41
C ALA A 261 -1.66 5.77 13.30
N LYS A 262 -1.04 6.78 12.72
CA LYS A 262 -1.55 7.46 11.54
C LYS A 262 -1.64 6.50 10.34
N GLN A 263 -2.63 6.73 9.50
CA GLN A 263 -2.70 6.08 8.18
C GLN A 263 -1.87 6.87 7.16
N PHE A 264 -1.17 6.16 6.27
CA PHE A 264 -0.37 6.70 5.15
C PHE A 264 0.81 7.61 5.52
N GLU A 265 1.22 7.61 6.78
CA GLU A 265 2.40 8.36 7.27
C GLU A 265 3.28 7.47 8.15
N SER A 266 4.59 7.74 8.17
CA SER A 266 5.47 7.16 9.20
C SER A 266 5.06 7.68 10.57
N ASP A 267 5.05 6.79 11.57
CA ASP A 267 4.65 7.16 12.94
C ASP A 267 5.42 6.35 13.98
N LEU A 268 5.56 6.89 15.17
CA LEU A 268 6.15 6.21 16.33
C LEU A 268 5.23 6.43 17.53
N ILE A 269 4.49 5.41 17.91
CA ILE A 269 3.49 5.48 18.97
C ILE A 269 3.88 4.63 20.17
N PHE A 270 3.43 5.00 21.36
CA PHE A 270 3.90 4.45 22.62
C PHE A 270 2.76 3.92 23.48
N PHE A 271 3.00 2.78 24.13
CA PHE A 271 2.07 2.17 25.06
C PHE A 271 2.80 1.75 26.34
N ASP A 272 2.21 2.06 27.49
CA ASP A 272 2.63 1.52 28.78
C ASP A 272 1.86 0.23 29.07
N LEU A 273 2.60 -0.85 29.34
CA LEU A 273 2.08 -2.17 29.71
C LEU A 273 2.52 -2.45 31.15
N GLU A 274 1.61 -2.33 32.12
CA GLU A 274 1.84 -2.73 33.50
C GLU A 274 1.57 -4.23 33.70
N SER A 275 0.62 -4.77 32.93
CA SER A 275 0.31 -6.19 32.79
C SER A 275 -0.34 -6.43 31.42
N LYS A 276 -0.67 -7.69 31.08
CA LYS A 276 -1.45 -8.00 29.85
C LYS A 276 -2.84 -7.39 29.84
N ASP A 277 -3.40 -7.06 30.99
CA ASP A 277 -4.76 -6.52 31.15
C ASP A 277 -4.77 -5.02 31.50
N GLU A 278 -3.60 -4.43 31.77
CA GLU A 278 -3.46 -3.01 32.14
C GLU A 278 -2.52 -2.32 31.14
N VAL A 279 -3.13 -1.77 30.09
CA VAL A 279 -2.44 -1.17 28.94
C VAL A 279 -3.01 0.20 28.63
N ALA A 280 -2.15 1.17 28.39
CA ALA A 280 -2.55 2.54 28.04
C ALA A 280 -1.64 3.12 26.93
N MET A 281 -2.22 3.82 25.96
CA MET A 281 -1.47 4.62 25.01
C MET A 281 -0.98 5.92 25.65
N ILE A 282 0.23 6.33 25.32
CA ILE A 282 0.78 7.63 25.70
C ILE A 282 0.39 8.65 24.64
N GLY A 283 -0.29 9.70 25.03
CA GLY A 283 -0.79 10.74 24.12
C GLY A 283 -2.22 10.48 23.64
N ASP A 284 -2.57 10.99 22.47
CA ASP A 284 -3.90 10.84 21.87
C ASP A 284 -4.06 9.43 21.27
N PRO A 285 -5.03 8.64 21.71
CA PRO A 285 -5.21 7.26 21.25
C PRO A 285 -5.65 7.10 19.78
N ARG A 286 -6.07 8.18 19.09
CA ARG A 286 -6.46 8.17 17.68
C ARG A 286 -7.30 6.95 17.31
N ILE A 287 -8.40 6.73 18.00
CA ILE A 287 -9.26 5.55 17.77
C ILE A 287 -10.11 5.64 16.50
N THR A 288 -10.17 6.82 15.89
CA THR A 288 -10.86 7.05 14.61
C THR A 288 -9.92 6.86 13.44
N LYS A 289 -10.45 6.34 12.34
CA LYS A 289 -9.77 6.20 11.05
C LYS A 289 -10.23 7.29 10.07
N ASN A 290 -9.50 7.47 8.98
CA ASN A 290 -9.90 8.35 7.90
C ASN A 290 -11.18 7.83 7.19
N ASP A 291 -11.91 8.72 6.54
CA ASP A 291 -13.01 8.38 5.62
C ASP A 291 -12.48 7.51 4.45
N ASP A 292 -13.29 6.62 3.90
CA ASP A 292 -12.82 5.66 2.88
C ASP A 292 -12.31 6.36 1.61
N ARG A 293 -12.92 7.48 1.19
CA ARG A 293 -12.45 8.28 0.03
C ARG A 293 -11.14 8.97 0.33
N GLU A 294 -10.95 9.45 1.56
CA GLU A 294 -9.68 9.99 2.04
C GLU A 294 -8.60 8.90 2.06
N GLN A 295 -8.93 7.70 2.51
CA GLN A 295 -7.98 6.57 2.50
C GLN A 295 -7.54 6.23 1.07
N VAL A 296 -8.49 6.13 0.13
CA VAL A 296 -8.18 5.87 -1.28
C VAL A 296 -7.30 6.98 -1.85
N TRP A 297 -7.68 8.25 -1.65
CA TRP A 297 -6.89 9.40 -2.14
C TRP A 297 -5.46 9.35 -1.59
N ASN A 298 -5.30 9.15 -0.30
CA ASN A 298 -3.99 9.08 0.35
C ASN A 298 -3.16 7.88 -0.13
N ALA A 299 -3.80 6.74 -0.44
CA ALA A 299 -3.12 5.59 -1.03
C ALA A 299 -2.56 5.92 -2.42
N LEU A 300 -3.35 6.58 -3.29
CA LEU A 300 -2.91 6.99 -4.63
C LEU A 300 -1.78 8.01 -4.56
N VAL A 301 -1.89 8.99 -3.66
CA VAL A 301 -0.87 10.02 -3.42
C VAL A 301 0.42 9.40 -2.89
N LEU A 302 0.33 8.51 -1.89
CA LEU A 302 1.50 7.85 -1.30
C LEU A 302 2.20 6.93 -2.32
N GLY A 303 1.41 6.15 -3.08
CA GLY A 303 1.94 5.27 -4.12
C GLY A 303 2.74 6.03 -5.17
N LEU A 304 2.19 7.13 -5.70
CA LEU A 304 2.89 7.96 -6.68
C LEU A 304 4.10 8.67 -6.08
N ARG A 305 3.96 9.27 -4.89
CA ARG A 305 5.06 9.99 -4.20
C ARG A 305 6.27 9.10 -4.01
N ASP A 306 6.05 7.90 -3.50
CA ASP A 306 7.13 6.97 -3.20
C ASP A 306 7.73 6.40 -4.48
N TYR A 307 6.92 6.09 -5.49
CA TYR A 307 7.43 5.64 -6.79
C TYR A 307 8.36 6.67 -7.43
N VAL A 308 7.96 7.93 -7.45
CA VAL A 308 8.77 9.04 -7.97
C VAL A 308 10.07 9.20 -7.18
N ASN A 309 9.96 9.27 -5.84
CA ASN A 309 11.12 9.60 -4.99
C ASN A 309 12.08 8.42 -4.85
N LYS A 310 11.59 7.20 -4.64
CA LYS A 310 12.42 5.99 -4.49
C LYS A 310 13.17 5.63 -5.77
N ASN A 311 12.60 5.95 -6.95
CA ASN A 311 13.28 5.78 -8.25
C ASN A 311 14.13 7.00 -8.66
N GLY A 312 14.14 8.07 -7.88
CA GLY A 312 14.99 9.25 -8.13
C GLY A 312 14.49 10.20 -9.22
N PHE A 313 13.23 10.07 -9.68
CA PHE A 313 12.64 11.03 -10.60
C PHE A 313 12.46 12.40 -9.95
N LYS A 314 12.72 13.46 -10.70
CA LYS A 314 12.63 14.84 -10.19
C LYS A 314 11.24 15.44 -10.37
N SER A 315 10.50 14.97 -11.36
CA SER A 315 9.23 15.55 -11.79
C SER A 315 8.43 14.57 -12.63
N VAL A 316 7.17 14.90 -12.87
CA VAL A 316 6.27 14.11 -13.72
C VAL A 316 5.70 14.95 -14.85
N VAL A 317 5.34 14.31 -15.98
CA VAL A 317 4.62 14.91 -17.09
C VAL A 317 3.40 14.07 -17.43
N LEU A 318 2.26 14.73 -17.75
CA LEU A 318 1.04 14.07 -18.17
C LEU A 318 0.27 14.90 -19.21
N GLY A 319 -0.52 14.20 -20.02
CA GLY A 319 -1.49 14.85 -20.90
C GLY A 319 -2.64 15.43 -20.08
N LEU A 320 -2.87 16.74 -20.19
CA LEU A 320 -4.00 17.43 -19.56
C LEU A 320 -5.03 17.77 -20.63
N SER A 321 -6.09 16.95 -20.71
CA SER A 321 -7.10 17.03 -21.76
C SER A 321 -8.31 17.89 -21.42
N GLY A 322 -8.43 18.32 -20.15
CA GLY A 322 -9.63 18.91 -19.60
C GLY A 322 -10.70 17.90 -19.20
N GLY A 323 -10.47 16.59 -19.40
CA GLY A 323 -11.30 15.51 -18.88
C GLY A 323 -10.99 15.21 -17.42
N ILE A 324 -11.96 14.58 -16.73
CA ILE A 324 -11.89 14.29 -15.28
C ILE A 324 -10.68 13.45 -14.90
N ASP A 325 -10.35 12.37 -15.64
CA ASP A 325 -9.25 11.47 -15.31
C ASP A 325 -7.91 12.20 -15.29
N SER A 326 -7.65 13.04 -16.29
CA SER A 326 -6.42 13.83 -16.36
C SER A 326 -6.34 14.88 -15.24
N ALA A 327 -7.47 15.50 -14.87
CA ALA A 327 -7.53 16.49 -13.79
C ALA A 327 -7.33 15.83 -12.42
N VAL A 328 -7.91 14.64 -12.19
CA VAL A 328 -7.68 13.83 -10.97
C VAL A 328 -6.23 13.40 -10.88
N CYS A 329 -5.65 12.87 -11.96
CA CYS A 329 -4.22 12.47 -11.99
C CYS A 329 -3.29 13.66 -11.72
N ALA A 330 -3.56 14.83 -12.29
CA ALA A 330 -2.79 16.04 -12.04
C ALA A 330 -2.87 16.49 -10.58
N SER A 331 -4.07 16.40 -9.98
CA SER A 331 -4.30 16.74 -8.56
C SER A 331 -3.58 15.76 -7.63
N ILE A 332 -3.66 14.44 -7.91
CA ILE A 332 -2.90 13.41 -7.17
C ILE A 332 -1.40 13.68 -7.28
N ALA A 333 -0.90 14.03 -8.47
CA ALA A 333 0.51 14.33 -8.67
C ALA A 333 0.96 15.55 -7.87
N ALA A 334 0.16 16.62 -7.87
CA ALA A 334 0.47 17.82 -7.08
C ALA A 334 0.46 17.55 -5.56
N ASP A 335 -0.51 16.78 -5.06
CA ASP A 335 -0.55 16.37 -3.66
C ASP A 335 0.61 15.42 -3.29
N ALA A 336 1.10 14.62 -4.25
CA ALA A 336 2.17 13.67 -4.04
C ALA A 336 3.57 14.31 -3.95
N ILE A 337 3.88 15.20 -4.90
CA ILE A 337 5.26 15.72 -5.07
C ILE A 337 5.37 17.25 -5.12
N GLY A 338 4.26 17.98 -4.97
CA GLY A 338 4.21 19.44 -5.13
C GLY A 338 3.95 19.85 -6.57
N ALA A 339 3.12 20.90 -6.75
CA ALA A 339 2.69 21.38 -8.07
C ALA A 339 3.87 21.87 -8.94
N ASP A 340 4.92 22.38 -8.33
CA ASP A 340 6.17 22.84 -8.96
C ASP A 340 6.96 21.70 -9.66
N ARG A 341 6.63 20.46 -9.40
CA ARG A 341 7.23 19.26 -10.01
C ARG A 341 6.30 18.57 -11.01
N VAL A 342 5.13 19.16 -11.31
CA VAL A 342 4.12 18.58 -12.20
C VAL A 342 4.01 19.40 -13.48
N PHE A 343 4.09 18.74 -14.64
CA PHE A 343 4.07 19.33 -15.97
C PHE A 343 2.86 18.80 -16.75
N GLY A 344 1.86 19.65 -16.97
CA GLY A 344 0.67 19.37 -17.79
C GLY A 344 0.90 19.80 -19.24
N VAL A 345 0.50 18.94 -20.18
CA VAL A 345 0.61 19.22 -21.62
C VAL A 345 -0.77 19.08 -22.26
N SER A 346 -1.34 20.18 -22.72
CA SER A 346 -2.51 20.14 -23.61
C SER A 346 -2.06 19.84 -25.04
N MET A 347 -2.68 18.85 -25.67
CA MET A 347 -2.33 18.37 -27.00
C MET A 347 -3.56 18.35 -27.92
N PRO A 348 -4.11 19.55 -28.28
CA PRO A 348 -5.34 19.63 -29.04
C PRO A 348 -5.18 19.15 -30.47
N SER A 349 -6.24 18.49 -30.98
CA SER A 349 -6.44 18.18 -32.40
C SER A 349 -7.53 19.08 -32.98
N ARG A 350 -7.85 18.90 -34.27
CA ARG A 350 -8.99 19.54 -34.95
C ARG A 350 -10.35 19.23 -34.33
N TYR A 351 -10.45 18.16 -33.55
CA TYR A 351 -11.68 17.71 -32.89
C TYR A 351 -11.77 18.11 -31.41
N SER A 352 -10.71 18.68 -30.84
CA SER A 352 -10.70 19.13 -29.45
C SER A 352 -11.58 20.38 -29.29
N SER A 353 -12.60 20.24 -28.41
CA SER A 353 -13.54 21.34 -28.14
C SER A 353 -12.87 22.53 -27.45
N ASP A 354 -13.44 23.73 -27.60
CA ASP A 354 -12.97 24.90 -26.87
C ASP A 354 -13.12 24.73 -25.36
N HIS A 355 -14.18 24.03 -24.92
CA HIS A 355 -14.38 23.69 -23.50
C HIS A 355 -13.26 22.83 -22.94
N SER A 356 -12.83 21.78 -23.67
CA SER A 356 -11.73 20.92 -23.19
C SER A 356 -10.41 21.66 -23.06
N ARG A 357 -10.15 22.63 -23.97
CA ARG A 357 -8.96 23.47 -23.87
C ARG A 357 -9.04 24.40 -22.65
N SER A 358 -10.18 25.08 -22.44
CA SER A 358 -10.37 25.96 -21.28
C SER A 358 -10.36 25.21 -19.95
N ASP A 359 -10.90 23.98 -19.90
CA ASP A 359 -10.88 23.13 -18.69
C ASP A 359 -9.47 22.64 -18.35
N ALA A 360 -8.63 22.40 -19.37
CA ALA A 360 -7.22 22.05 -19.16
C ALA A 360 -6.43 23.26 -18.58
N ASP A 361 -6.65 24.47 -19.16
CA ASP A 361 -6.06 25.71 -18.65
C ASP A 361 -6.51 25.98 -17.20
N ASP A 362 -7.83 25.88 -16.90
CA ASP A 362 -8.41 26.11 -15.57
C ASP A 362 -7.88 25.08 -14.54
N SER A 363 -7.76 23.81 -14.93
CA SER A 363 -7.15 22.78 -14.07
C SER A 363 -5.70 23.13 -13.72
N ALA A 364 -4.91 23.54 -14.72
CA ALA A 364 -3.52 23.90 -14.52
C ALA A 364 -3.36 25.11 -13.59
N GLU A 365 -4.20 26.14 -13.76
CA GLU A 365 -4.19 27.35 -12.92
C GLU A 365 -4.59 27.05 -11.48
N ARG A 366 -5.68 26.27 -11.27
CA ARG A 366 -6.18 25.91 -9.93
C ARG A 366 -5.19 25.08 -9.14
N ILE A 367 -4.52 24.12 -9.80
CA ILE A 367 -3.49 23.27 -9.19
C ILE A 367 -2.18 24.03 -9.01
N GLY A 368 -1.88 24.99 -9.89
CA GLY A 368 -0.63 25.75 -9.91
C GLY A 368 0.55 24.98 -10.52
N LEU A 369 0.27 24.06 -11.45
CA LEU A 369 1.29 23.25 -12.13
C LEU A 369 1.90 23.99 -13.36
N HIS A 370 3.03 23.48 -13.85
CA HIS A 370 3.60 23.95 -15.11
C HIS A 370 2.74 23.47 -16.28
N PHE A 371 2.36 24.39 -17.19
CA PHE A 371 1.46 24.07 -18.28
C PHE A 371 1.96 24.59 -19.62
N ARG A 372 1.77 23.76 -20.67
CA ARG A 372 2.02 24.17 -22.06
C ARG A 372 1.06 23.50 -23.05
N THR A 373 0.95 24.07 -24.22
CA THR A 373 0.11 23.54 -25.31
C THR A 373 0.97 23.11 -26.49
N GLU A 374 0.82 21.86 -26.94
CA GLU A 374 1.52 21.25 -28.06
C GLU A 374 0.51 20.66 -29.07
N PRO A 375 0.03 21.44 -30.06
CA PRO A 375 -0.96 20.96 -31.02
C PRO A 375 -0.43 19.82 -31.88
N ILE A 376 -1.25 18.76 -32.05
CA ILE A 376 -0.85 17.55 -32.81
C ILE A 376 -1.17 17.59 -34.30
N GLU A 377 -1.92 18.56 -34.75
CA GLU A 377 -2.54 18.61 -36.10
C GLU A 377 -1.56 18.44 -37.25
N SER A 378 -0.42 19.12 -37.23
CA SER A 378 0.58 19.05 -38.31
C SER A 378 1.21 17.65 -38.43
N MET A 379 1.44 16.98 -37.30
CA MET A 379 2.00 15.63 -37.26
C MET A 379 0.95 14.60 -37.72
N VAL A 380 -0.28 14.70 -37.22
CA VAL A 380 -1.38 13.82 -37.63
C VAL A 380 -1.62 13.91 -39.14
N SER A 381 -1.76 15.13 -39.70
CA SER A 381 -1.99 15.34 -41.11
C SER A 381 -0.87 14.78 -42.01
N ALA A 382 0.38 14.88 -41.56
CA ALA A 382 1.51 14.32 -42.30
C ALA A 382 1.44 12.79 -42.40
N PHE A 383 1.14 12.12 -41.29
CA PHE A 383 0.99 10.64 -41.28
C PHE A 383 -0.27 10.18 -42.01
N GLU A 384 -1.42 10.84 -41.84
CA GLU A 384 -2.65 10.53 -42.57
C GLU A 384 -2.43 10.59 -44.09
N SER A 385 -1.78 11.68 -44.57
CA SER A 385 -1.47 11.86 -45.96
C SER A 385 -0.51 10.79 -46.52
N GLN A 386 0.51 10.44 -45.72
CA GLN A 386 1.55 9.48 -46.18
C GLN A 386 1.04 8.03 -46.18
N LEU A 387 0.22 7.63 -45.19
CA LEU A 387 -0.22 6.26 -44.97
C LEU A 387 -1.65 6.00 -45.45
N GLY A 388 -2.40 7.02 -45.85
CA GLY A 388 -3.80 6.91 -46.25
C GLY A 388 -4.72 6.38 -45.15
N LEU A 389 -4.55 6.87 -43.90
CA LEU A 389 -5.29 6.40 -42.74
C LEU A 389 -6.64 7.08 -42.64
N ASP A 390 -7.67 6.29 -42.28
CA ASP A 390 -9.03 6.76 -41.99
C ASP A 390 -9.66 5.97 -40.82
N GLY A 391 -10.86 6.39 -40.37
CA GLY A 391 -11.62 5.75 -39.32
C GLY A 391 -10.82 5.51 -38.04
N VAL A 392 -10.94 4.33 -37.42
CA VAL A 392 -10.25 3.96 -36.17
C VAL A 392 -8.72 4.06 -36.28
N ALA A 393 -8.16 3.87 -37.48
CA ALA A 393 -6.71 4.03 -37.65
C ALA A 393 -6.25 5.48 -37.49
N ALA A 394 -7.04 6.44 -38.00
CA ALA A 394 -6.79 7.87 -37.83
C ALA A 394 -7.06 8.34 -36.39
N GLU A 395 -8.11 7.82 -35.73
CA GLU A 395 -8.38 8.07 -34.31
C GLU A 395 -7.20 7.62 -33.44
N ASN A 396 -6.76 6.36 -33.60
CA ASN A 396 -5.61 5.82 -32.88
C ASN A 396 -4.29 6.54 -33.19
N LEU A 397 -4.14 7.10 -34.39
CA LEU A 397 -2.97 7.91 -34.72
C LEU A 397 -2.89 9.16 -33.85
N GLN A 398 -4.01 9.86 -33.63
CA GLN A 398 -4.04 11.06 -32.77
C GLN A 398 -3.59 10.73 -31.33
N ALA A 399 -4.12 9.64 -30.76
CA ALA A 399 -3.71 9.17 -29.43
C ALA A 399 -2.20 8.86 -29.40
N ARG A 400 -1.66 8.18 -30.43
CA ARG A 400 -0.23 7.88 -30.51
C ARG A 400 0.65 9.09 -30.69
N MET A 401 0.22 10.12 -31.43
CA MET A 401 0.97 11.36 -31.54
C MET A 401 1.09 12.08 -30.18
N ARG A 402 0.04 12.06 -29.37
CA ARG A 402 0.09 12.53 -27.98
C ARG A 402 1.12 11.74 -27.15
N GLY A 403 1.11 10.42 -27.27
CA GLY A 403 2.10 9.55 -26.63
C GLY A 403 3.55 9.87 -27.05
N VAL A 404 3.78 10.10 -28.34
CA VAL A 404 5.12 10.47 -28.87
C VAL A 404 5.58 11.82 -28.28
N ILE A 405 4.70 12.80 -28.17
CA ILE A 405 5.04 14.11 -27.57
C ILE A 405 5.44 13.90 -26.09
N LEU A 406 4.61 13.22 -25.29
CA LEU A 406 4.87 13.00 -23.87
C LEU A 406 6.20 12.28 -23.65
N MET A 407 6.48 11.23 -24.40
CA MET A 407 7.75 10.49 -24.32
C MET A 407 8.95 11.31 -24.82
N GLY A 408 8.73 12.16 -25.83
CA GLY A 408 9.76 13.10 -26.29
C GLY A 408 10.16 14.09 -25.19
N LEU A 409 9.17 14.66 -24.50
CA LEU A 409 9.37 15.57 -23.37
C LEU A 409 10.01 14.85 -22.18
N SER A 410 9.52 13.65 -21.86
CA SER A 410 10.12 12.81 -20.83
C SER A 410 11.62 12.62 -21.02
N ASN A 411 12.04 12.27 -22.23
CA ASN A 411 13.45 12.08 -22.55
C ASN A 411 14.26 13.38 -22.58
N ALA A 412 13.67 14.47 -23.07
CA ALA A 412 14.36 15.75 -23.19
C ALA A 412 14.52 16.48 -21.85
N GLU A 413 13.55 16.36 -20.96
CA GLU A 413 13.44 17.15 -19.73
C GLU A 413 13.57 16.30 -18.45
N GLY A 414 13.59 14.96 -18.58
CA GLY A 414 13.83 14.03 -17.45
C GLY A 414 12.59 13.76 -16.58
N HIS A 415 11.37 13.96 -17.12
CA HIS A 415 10.14 13.70 -16.41
C HIS A 415 9.74 12.22 -16.44
N LEU A 416 9.12 11.71 -15.38
CA LEU A 416 8.34 10.47 -15.44
C LEU A 416 7.00 10.77 -16.13
N THR A 417 6.67 10.06 -17.20
CA THR A 417 5.35 10.19 -17.86
C THR A 417 4.30 9.42 -17.06
N LEU A 418 3.18 10.10 -16.73
CA LEU A 418 2.00 9.48 -16.13
C LEU A 418 0.96 9.20 -17.20
N THR A 419 0.35 8.00 -17.15
CA THR A 419 -0.86 7.70 -17.93
C THR A 419 -2.11 7.91 -17.06
N THR A 420 -3.22 8.30 -17.68
CA THR A 420 -4.43 8.72 -16.97
C THR A 420 -5.60 7.73 -17.11
N GLY A 421 -5.35 6.54 -17.62
CA GLY A 421 -6.37 5.49 -17.77
C GLY A 421 -6.81 4.94 -16.41
N ASN A 422 -8.13 4.78 -16.23
CA ASN A 422 -8.76 4.21 -15.04
C ASN A 422 -9.02 2.70 -15.20
N LYS A 423 -9.48 2.05 -14.11
CA LYS A 423 -9.74 0.60 -14.07
C LYS A 423 -10.78 0.15 -15.08
N THR A 424 -11.86 0.91 -15.21
CA THR A 424 -13.00 0.58 -16.09
C THR A 424 -12.57 0.57 -17.56
N GLU A 425 -11.86 1.62 -18.00
CA GLU A 425 -11.31 1.71 -19.36
C GLU A 425 -10.32 0.59 -19.66
N LEU A 426 -9.41 0.30 -18.72
CA LEU A 426 -8.44 -0.79 -18.84
C LEU A 426 -9.13 -2.16 -18.87
N ALA A 427 -10.21 -2.34 -18.09
CA ALA A 427 -10.98 -3.58 -18.06
C ALA A 427 -11.50 -3.94 -19.46
N VAL A 428 -12.23 -3.03 -20.10
CA VAL A 428 -12.85 -3.28 -21.41
C VAL A 428 -11.91 -3.02 -22.58
N GLY A 429 -10.69 -2.53 -22.32
CA GLY A 429 -9.70 -2.21 -23.35
C GLY A 429 -10.01 -0.95 -24.14
N TYR A 430 -10.76 -0.01 -23.54
CA TYR A 430 -11.05 1.29 -24.11
C TYR A 430 -9.83 2.21 -23.98
N SER A 431 -8.77 1.86 -24.66
CA SER A 431 -7.50 2.56 -24.68
C SER A 431 -6.71 2.25 -25.95
N THR A 432 -5.86 3.16 -26.35
CA THR A 432 -4.96 3.01 -27.51
C THR A 432 -3.55 2.67 -27.02
N ILE A 433 -3.08 1.46 -27.37
CA ILE A 433 -1.70 1.05 -27.10
C ILE A 433 -0.70 2.01 -27.75
N TYR A 434 0.30 2.43 -26.96
CA TYR A 434 1.31 3.44 -27.33
C TYR A 434 0.72 4.82 -27.61
N GLY A 435 -0.54 5.07 -27.18
CA GLY A 435 -1.23 6.34 -27.23
C GLY A 435 -1.50 6.86 -25.82
N ASP A 436 -2.77 6.89 -25.43
CA ASP A 436 -3.25 7.29 -24.11
C ASP A 436 -2.78 6.36 -22.97
N SER A 437 -2.46 5.11 -23.28
CA SER A 437 -1.87 4.15 -22.33
C SER A 437 -0.35 4.29 -22.15
N VAL A 438 0.32 5.24 -22.82
CA VAL A 438 1.75 5.46 -22.67
C VAL A 438 2.10 6.10 -21.34
N GLY A 439 3.10 5.57 -20.64
CA GLY A 439 3.60 6.12 -19.39
C GLY A 439 4.39 5.09 -18.58
N GLY A 440 5.06 5.57 -17.55
CA GLY A 440 5.82 4.75 -16.61
C GLY A 440 5.05 4.44 -15.31
N PHE A 441 3.98 5.22 -15.03
CA PHE A 441 3.11 5.02 -13.86
C PHE A 441 1.68 5.48 -14.14
N ALA A 442 0.70 4.76 -13.60
CA ALA A 442 -0.72 4.98 -13.80
C ALA A 442 -1.43 5.23 -12.45
N PRO A 443 -1.57 6.49 -12.00
CA PRO A 443 -2.06 6.81 -10.65
C PRO A 443 -3.45 6.25 -10.33
N ILE A 444 -4.35 6.18 -11.32
CA ILE A 444 -5.74 5.71 -11.14
C ILE A 444 -6.02 4.37 -11.82
N LYS A 445 -4.98 3.57 -12.07
CA LYS A 445 -5.08 2.27 -12.77
C LYS A 445 -6.11 1.31 -12.17
N ASP A 446 -6.25 1.33 -10.84
CA ASP A 446 -7.15 0.45 -10.10
C ASP A 446 -8.36 1.19 -9.51
N VAL A 447 -8.67 2.38 -10.03
CA VAL A 447 -9.82 3.21 -9.65
C VAL A 447 -10.91 3.06 -10.72
N GLU A 448 -12.11 2.60 -10.34
CA GLU A 448 -13.27 2.52 -11.22
C GLU A 448 -13.75 3.92 -11.61
N LYS A 449 -14.38 4.05 -12.79
CA LYS A 449 -14.79 5.37 -13.33
C LYS A 449 -15.75 6.10 -12.39
N THR A 450 -16.69 5.40 -11.79
CA THR A 450 -17.62 5.99 -10.81
C THR A 450 -16.87 6.53 -9.58
N LEU A 451 -15.88 5.79 -9.09
CA LEU A 451 -15.04 6.23 -7.99
C LEU A 451 -14.15 7.43 -8.36
N VAL A 452 -13.74 7.56 -9.64
CA VAL A 452 -13.01 8.77 -10.10
C VAL A 452 -13.85 10.03 -9.88
N TRP A 453 -15.16 10.00 -10.20
CA TRP A 453 -16.07 11.12 -9.94
C TRP A 453 -16.24 11.41 -8.44
N GLU A 454 -16.36 10.37 -7.62
CA GLU A 454 -16.48 10.52 -6.16
C GLU A 454 -15.22 11.15 -5.56
N LEU A 455 -14.04 10.69 -5.97
CA LEU A 455 -12.75 11.24 -5.53
C LEU A 455 -12.56 12.69 -5.97
N ALA A 456 -12.97 13.04 -7.20
CA ALA A 456 -12.90 14.42 -7.69
C ALA A 456 -13.76 15.37 -6.85
N LYS A 457 -15.00 14.97 -6.55
CA LYS A 457 -15.92 15.74 -5.69
C LYS A 457 -15.36 15.86 -4.27
N TRP A 458 -14.96 14.72 -3.68
CA TRP A 458 -14.37 14.67 -2.35
C TRP A 458 -13.13 15.58 -2.24
N ARG A 459 -12.22 15.55 -3.22
CA ARG A 459 -11.00 16.38 -3.20
C ARG A 459 -11.32 17.87 -3.27
N ASN A 460 -12.33 18.26 -4.04
CA ASN A 460 -12.80 19.63 -4.09
C ASN A 460 -13.45 20.06 -2.76
N GLU A 461 -14.30 19.23 -2.16
CA GLU A 461 -14.92 19.46 -0.85
C GLU A 461 -13.85 19.59 0.24
N PHE A 462 -12.85 18.70 0.22
CA PHE A 462 -11.70 18.76 1.12
C PHE A 462 -10.93 20.08 0.99
N ALA A 463 -10.66 20.53 -0.24
CA ALA A 463 -10.00 21.80 -0.49
C ALA A 463 -10.78 22.98 0.11
N VAL A 464 -12.09 23.06 -0.13
CA VAL A 464 -12.96 24.11 0.43
C VAL A 464 -12.94 24.08 1.96
N ALA A 465 -13.05 22.90 2.57
CA ALA A 465 -13.03 22.76 4.03
C ALA A 465 -11.72 23.25 4.67
N HIS A 466 -10.62 23.22 3.91
CA HIS A 466 -9.29 23.67 4.36
C HIS A 466 -8.89 25.06 3.81
N GLY A 467 -9.84 25.80 3.22
CA GLY A 467 -9.60 27.15 2.70
C GLY A 467 -8.69 27.19 1.46
N GLN A 468 -8.63 26.09 0.70
CA GLN A 468 -7.85 25.95 -0.53
C GLN A 468 -8.77 26.10 -1.76
N THR A 469 -8.18 26.42 -2.91
CA THR A 469 -8.88 26.40 -4.20
C THR A 469 -9.19 24.97 -4.60
N PRO A 470 -10.47 24.64 -4.96
CA PRO A 470 -10.81 23.32 -5.51
C PRO A 470 -9.99 23.06 -6.78
N PRO A 471 -9.18 21.98 -6.83
CA PRO A 471 -8.24 21.78 -7.93
C PRO A 471 -8.89 21.32 -9.24
N ILE A 472 -10.07 20.70 -9.17
CA ILE A 472 -10.72 20.08 -10.34
C ILE A 472 -11.89 20.96 -10.78
N PRO A 473 -11.88 21.48 -12.05
CA PRO A 473 -12.98 22.29 -12.56
C PRO A 473 -14.32 21.56 -12.51
N GLU A 474 -15.40 22.25 -12.13
CA GLU A 474 -16.74 21.69 -12.08
C GLU A 474 -17.20 21.13 -13.44
N ASN A 475 -16.81 21.82 -14.54
CA ASN A 475 -17.12 21.37 -15.88
C ASN A 475 -16.43 20.05 -16.24
N SER A 476 -15.21 19.81 -15.75
CA SER A 476 -14.52 18.51 -15.93
C SER A 476 -15.23 17.37 -15.19
N ILE A 477 -15.92 17.65 -14.06
CA ILE A 477 -16.69 16.67 -13.30
C ILE A 477 -18.04 16.37 -13.96
N SER A 478 -18.72 17.41 -14.49
CA SER A 478 -20.11 17.32 -14.92
C SER A 478 -20.31 16.96 -16.40
N LYS A 479 -19.31 17.23 -17.25
CA LYS A 479 -19.42 16.94 -18.68
C LYS A 479 -19.35 15.44 -18.97
N PRO A 480 -20.07 14.94 -20.00
CA PRO A 480 -19.97 13.57 -20.44
C PRO A 480 -18.52 13.21 -20.87
N PRO A 481 -18.01 12.03 -20.49
CA PRO A 481 -16.69 11.57 -20.92
C PRO A 481 -16.60 11.39 -22.43
N SER A 482 -15.48 11.82 -23.02
CA SER A 482 -15.20 11.66 -24.45
C SER A 482 -13.70 11.67 -24.73
N ALA A 483 -13.26 10.80 -25.62
CA ALA A 483 -11.88 10.80 -26.12
C ALA A 483 -11.60 11.92 -27.15
N GLU A 484 -12.62 12.59 -27.68
CA GLU A 484 -12.54 13.69 -28.68
C GLU A 484 -11.63 13.35 -29.89
N LEU A 485 -11.72 12.13 -30.43
CA LEU A 485 -10.96 11.67 -31.59
C LEU A 485 -11.74 11.83 -32.91
N ARG A 486 -13.04 12.10 -32.83
CA ARG A 486 -13.98 12.36 -33.95
C ARG A 486 -15.07 13.35 -33.52
N PRO A 487 -15.82 13.95 -34.48
CA PRO A 487 -16.90 14.87 -34.15
C PRO A 487 -17.97 14.25 -33.25
N ASP A 488 -18.46 14.99 -32.27
CA ASP A 488 -19.59 14.64 -31.37
C ASP A 488 -19.46 13.27 -30.69
N GLN A 489 -18.22 12.81 -30.47
CA GLN A 489 -17.95 11.52 -29.82
C GLN A 489 -18.31 11.56 -28.33
N THR A 490 -18.96 10.47 -27.86
CA THR A 490 -19.11 10.16 -26.43
C THR A 490 -18.68 8.73 -26.16
N ASP A 491 -18.30 8.40 -24.93
CA ASP A 491 -17.89 7.03 -24.56
C ASP A 491 -19.07 6.07 -24.67
N GLN A 492 -20.31 6.56 -24.43
CA GLN A 492 -21.56 5.79 -24.54
C GLN A 492 -21.87 5.36 -25.98
N ASP A 493 -21.23 5.93 -27.01
CA ASP A 493 -21.30 5.38 -28.38
C ASP A 493 -20.78 3.94 -28.44
N SER A 494 -19.88 3.59 -27.51
CA SER A 494 -19.16 2.30 -27.51
C SER A 494 -19.31 1.50 -26.22
N LEU A 495 -19.72 2.11 -25.11
CA LEU A 495 -19.83 1.50 -23.80
C LEU A 495 -21.24 1.71 -23.22
N PRO A 496 -21.73 0.86 -22.32
CA PRO A 496 -22.91 1.18 -21.51
C PRO A 496 -22.60 2.33 -20.54
N GLU A 497 -23.63 2.83 -19.84
CA GLU A 497 -23.44 3.79 -18.74
C GLU A 497 -22.45 3.24 -17.72
N TYR A 498 -21.62 4.11 -17.18
CA TYR A 498 -20.49 3.69 -16.34
C TYR A 498 -20.93 3.05 -15.02
N GLU A 499 -22.06 3.45 -14.45
CA GLU A 499 -22.63 2.84 -13.25
C GLU A 499 -22.95 1.35 -13.49
N LEU A 500 -23.58 1.03 -14.63
CA LEU A 500 -23.88 -0.33 -15.02
C LEU A 500 -22.60 -1.12 -15.34
N LEU A 501 -21.64 -0.47 -16.00
CA LEU A 501 -20.38 -1.10 -16.39
C LEU A 501 -19.54 -1.46 -15.16
N ASP A 502 -19.38 -0.54 -14.22
CA ASP A 502 -18.60 -0.77 -13.00
C ASP A 502 -19.25 -1.85 -12.11
N GLU A 503 -20.58 -1.84 -11.96
CA GLU A 503 -21.30 -2.91 -11.25
C GLU A 503 -21.09 -4.30 -11.90
N LEU A 504 -21.08 -4.36 -13.23
CA LEU A 504 -20.82 -5.61 -13.95
C LEU A 504 -19.36 -6.04 -13.79
N LEU A 505 -18.41 -5.09 -13.83
CA LEU A 505 -16.98 -5.37 -13.61
C LEU A 505 -16.70 -5.82 -12.17
N ASP A 506 -17.33 -5.23 -11.16
CA ASP A 506 -17.24 -5.69 -9.79
C ASP A 506 -17.68 -7.17 -9.67
N ASN A 507 -18.81 -7.53 -10.27
CA ASN A 507 -19.28 -8.91 -10.26
C ASN A 507 -18.35 -9.87 -11.02
N TYR A 508 -17.86 -9.47 -12.21
CA TYR A 508 -17.03 -10.35 -13.04
C TYR A 508 -15.57 -10.41 -12.61
N VAL A 509 -14.97 -9.28 -12.24
CA VAL A 509 -13.53 -9.16 -11.93
C VAL A 509 -13.28 -9.37 -10.43
N GLU A 510 -13.92 -8.58 -9.56
CA GLU A 510 -13.68 -8.63 -8.12
C GLU A 510 -14.26 -9.91 -7.49
N LYS A 511 -15.56 -10.16 -7.72
CA LYS A 511 -16.28 -11.32 -7.16
C LYS A 511 -16.07 -12.60 -7.95
N ARG A 512 -15.47 -12.53 -9.15
CA ARG A 512 -15.16 -13.67 -10.04
C ARG A 512 -16.39 -14.51 -10.40
N LEU A 513 -17.56 -13.88 -10.52
CA LEU A 513 -18.77 -14.56 -10.90
C LEU A 513 -18.73 -14.96 -12.38
N GLY A 514 -19.26 -16.15 -12.67
CA GLY A 514 -19.44 -16.61 -14.05
C GLY A 514 -20.65 -15.96 -14.72
N ARG A 515 -20.71 -16.04 -16.05
CA ARG A 515 -21.77 -15.50 -16.91
C ARG A 515 -23.17 -15.75 -16.37
N GLU A 516 -23.51 -17.00 -16.08
CA GLU A 516 -24.86 -17.41 -15.64
C GLU A 516 -25.22 -16.83 -14.26
N GLN A 517 -24.22 -16.68 -13.38
CA GLN A 517 -24.40 -16.08 -12.07
C GLN A 517 -24.72 -14.59 -12.20
N ILE A 518 -24.02 -13.87 -13.10
CA ILE A 518 -24.25 -12.45 -13.35
C ILE A 518 -25.63 -12.21 -13.97
N ILE A 519 -26.02 -13.02 -14.96
CA ILE A 519 -27.38 -12.96 -15.52
C ILE A 519 -28.44 -13.26 -14.45
N GLY A 520 -28.16 -14.19 -13.54
CA GLY A 520 -29.02 -14.51 -12.38
C GLY A 520 -29.21 -13.34 -11.40
N LEU A 521 -28.32 -12.35 -11.38
CA LEU A 521 -28.48 -11.10 -10.63
C LEU A 521 -29.41 -10.09 -11.30
N GLY A 522 -29.84 -10.34 -12.54
CA GLY A 522 -30.80 -9.50 -13.27
C GLY A 522 -30.18 -8.67 -14.41
N PHE A 523 -28.90 -8.86 -14.72
CA PHE A 523 -28.25 -8.19 -15.85
C PHE A 523 -28.72 -8.77 -17.19
N ASP A 524 -28.84 -7.90 -18.21
CA ASP A 524 -29.19 -8.32 -19.57
C ASP A 524 -28.09 -9.23 -20.17
N ALA A 525 -28.47 -10.38 -20.69
CA ALA A 525 -27.54 -11.39 -21.18
C ALA A 525 -26.64 -10.88 -22.32
N ALA A 526 -27.17 -10.04 -23.23
CA ALA A 526 -26.39 -9.52 -24.35
C ALA A 526 -25.35 -8.49 -23.87
N VAL A 527 -25.68 -7.69 -22.86
CA VAL A 527 -24.74 -6.76 -22.22
C VAL A 527 -23.64 -7.55 -21.50
N VAL A 528 -23.99 -8.57 -20.72
CA VAL A 528 -23.04 -9.45 -20.02
C VAL A 528 -22.07 -10.08 -21.00
N ASP A 529 -22.58 -10.72 -22.08
CA ASP A 529 -21.75 -11.36 -23.10
C ASP A 529 -20.78 -10.38 -23.77
N ARG A 530 -21.28 -9.19 -24.09
CA ARG A 530 -20.46 -8.14 -24.71
C ARG A 530 -19.32 -7.70 -23.78
N ILE A 531 -19.62 -7.42 -22.51
CA ILE A 531 -18.63 -6.88 -21.56
C ILE A 531 -17.62 -7.95 -21.18
N ILE A 532 -18.03 -9.18 -20.85
CA ILE A 532 -17.10 -10.29 -20.58
C ILE A 532 -16.15 -10.48 -21.78
N GLY A 533 -16.72 -10.49 -23.00
CA GLY A 533 -15.90 -10.62 -24.21
C GLY A 533 -14.91 -9.46 -24.43
N LEU A 534 -15.24 -8.22 -24.07
CA LEU A 534 -14.32 -7.09 -24.11
C LEU A 534 -13.22 -7.26 -23.07
N VAL A 535 -13.56 -7.59 -21.83
CA VAL A 535 -12.61 -7.76 -20.72
C VAL A 535 -11.59 -8.84 -21.04
N ASP A 536 -12.02 -10.00 -21.51
CA ASP A 536 -11.13 -11.12 -21.78
C ASP A 536 -10.20 -10.85 -22.97
N ARG A 537 -10.74 -10.25 -24.05
CA ARG A 537 -9.94 -9.86 -25.21
C ARG A 537 -8.96 -8.72 -24.93
N ALA A 538 -9.17 -7.90 -23.90
CA ALA A 538 -8.29 -6.78 -23.57
C ALA A 538 -7.02 -7.18 -22.78
N GLU A 539 -6.89 -8.44 -22.34
CA GLU A 539 -5.75 -8.88 -21.51
C GLU A 539 -4.38 -8.54 -22.12
N TRP A 540 -4.21 -8.69 -23.44
CA TRP A 540 -2.95 -8.37 -24.11
C TRP A 540 -2.59 -6.88 -24.06
N LYS A 541 -3.59 -5.98 -24.02
CA LYS A 541 -3.38 -4.54 -23.81
C LYS A 541 -2.91 -4.27 -22.38
N ARG A 542 -3.60 -4.84 -21.38
CA ARG A 542 -3.28 -4.67 -19.97
C ARG A 542 -1.87 -5.13 -19.62
N ARG A 543 -1.37 -6.20 -20.27
CA ARG A 543 -0.01 -6.72 -20.08
C ARG A 543 1.10 -5.77 -20.54
N GLN A 544 0.77 -4.72 -21.29
CA GLN A 544 1.70 -3.70 -21.76
C GLN A 544 1.47 -2.34 -21.06
N GLY A 545 0.52 -2.27 -20.13
CA GLY A 545 0.23 -1.05 -19.38
C GLY A 545 1.25 -0.79 -18.26
N ALA A 546 1.36 0.48 -17.88
CA ALA A 546 2.16 0.91 -16.73
C ALA A 546 1.65 0.28 -15.43
N ILE A 547 2.51 0.23 -14.41
CA ILE A 547 2.12 -0.12 -13.05
C ILE A 547 1.37 1.05 -12.41
N GLY A 548 0.63 0.78 -11.35
CA GLY A 548 -0.09 1.81 -10.58
C GLY A 548 -0.63 1.22 -9.29
N PRO A 549 -1.02 2.06 -8.32
CA PRO A 549 -1.42 1.63 -6.99
C PRO A 549 -2.61 0.68 -7.03
N LYS A 550 -2.46 -0.47 -6.38
CA LYS A 550 -3.57 -1.39 -6.09
C LYS A 550 -4.35 -0.86 -4.89
N ILE A 551 -5.66 -0.71 -5.07
CA ILE A 551 -6.58 -0.27 -4.00
C ILE A 551 -7.77 -1.22 -3.80
N THR A 552 -8.01 -2.13 -4.73
CA THR A 552 -9.13 -3.08 -4.70
C THR A 552 -8.68 -4.49 -4.39
N GLY A 553 -9.61 -5.41 -4.15
CA GLY A 553 -9.32 -6.83 -3.91
C GLY A 553 -8.69 -7.54 -5.11
N MET A 554 -8.98 -7.06 -6.35
CA MET A 554 -8.55 -7.68 -7.61
C MET A 554 -8.08 -6.62 -8.62
N ALA A 555 -6.82 -6.21 -8.54
CA ALA A 555 -6.20 -5.32 -9.52
C ALA A 555 -5.78 -6.05 -10.79
N PHE A 556 -5.80 -5.34 -11.91
CA PHE A 556 -5.22 -5.84 -13.17
C PHE A 556 -3.70 -5.82 -13.10
N GLY A 557 -3.08 -6.96 -13.38
CA GLY A 557 -1.63 -7.15 -13.37
C GLY A 557 -1.25 -8.39 -12.58
N ARG A 558 -0.89 -8.23 -11.31
CA ARG A 558 -0.43 -9.37 -10.48
C ARG A 558 -1.57 -10.24 -9.97
N ASP A 559 -2.73 -9.65 -9.64
CA ASP A 559 -3.85 -10.41 -9.07
C ASP A 559 -4.60 -11.21 -10.13
N ARG A 560 -5.11 -10.53 -11.16
CA ARG A 560 -5.86 -11.17 -12.25
C ARG A 560 -4.93 -11.55 -13.38
N ARG A 561 -4.75 -12.86 -13.60
CA ARG A 561 -3.82 -13.43 -14.58
C ARG A 561 -4.56 -14.36 -15.53
N LEU A 562 -5.12 -13.83 -16.61
CA LEU A 562 -5.66 -14.66 -17.69
C LEU A 562 -4.59 -14.97 -18.74
N PRO A 563 -4.62 -16.16 -19.35
CA PRO A 563 -3.82 -16.42 -20.53
C PRO A 563 -4.23 -15.49 -21.66
N ILE A 564 -3.29 -14.83 -22.34
CA ILE A 564 -3.58 -13.99 -23.51
C ILE A 564 -4.10 -14.88 -24.65
N THR A 565 -3.44 -16.00 -24.88
CA THR A 565 -3.81 -16.98 -25.90
C THR A 565 -4.78 -18.00 -25.31
N ASN A 566 -6.06 -17.61 -25.22
CA ASN A 566 -7.12 -18.49 -24.73
C ASN A 566 -8.39 -18.40 -25.60
N ARG A 567 -9.30 -19.34 -25.45
CA ARG A 567 -10.62 -19.41 -26.09
C ARG A 567 -11.67 -19.86 -25.08
N ALA A 568 -11.55 -19.41 -23.84
CA ALA A 568 -12.45 -19.83 -22.74
C ALA A 568 -13.76 -19.03 -22.66
N HIS A 569 -14.10 -18.21 -23.67
CA HIS A 569 -15.31 -17.38 -23.77
C HIS A 569 -16.33 -17.96 -24.73
#